data_a63969849664f5f3ab91eb0cbdb1805a
#
_entry.id   a63969849664f5f3ab91eb0cbdb1805a
#
_cell.length_a   1.000
_cell.length_b   1.000
_cell.length_c   1.000
_cell.angle_alpha   90.00
_cell.angle_beta   90.00
_cell.angle_gamma   90.00
#
_symmetry.space_group_name_H-M   'P 1'
#
loop_
_entity.id
_entity.type
_entity.pdbx_description
1 polymer ?
#
loop_
_entity_poly.entity_id
_entity_poly.type
_entity_poly.pdbx_seq_one_letter_code
_entity_poly.pdbx_strand_id
1 'polypeptide(L)'
;PENCKVLKVQNPILTSTDLLKIKYMNVPGFKVATVSINYYKNTSLEKAIDRVFLEVDRAYKDGANIIILSDRDVDEYHVTIPSLLAVSAVSQYLIRTKKSTALALILESAEPREVHHFAALLGYGACAINPYLAHETIGQLIDEGLLDKDYYAAVEDYDNAILNGIVKIASKMGISTIQSY
;
A
#
# COMPACT_ATOMS: atom_id res chain seq x y z
N PRO A 1 9.35 10.88 3.06
CA PRO A 1 10.59 10.52 2.36
C PRO A 1 10.59 11.04 0.91
N GLU A 2 11.76 11.32 0.41
CA GLU A 2 11.91 11.87 -0.94
C GLU A 2 11.41 10.93 -2.03
N ASN A 3 11.55 9.62 -1.84
CA ASN A 3 11.07 8.63 -2.80
C ASN A 3 9.55 8.65 -2.98
N CYS A 4 8.80 9.09 -1.98
CA CYS A 4 7.33 9.17 -2.08
C CYS A 4 6.86 10.34 -2.94
N LYS A 5 7.68 11.37 -3.15
CA LYS A 5 7.32 12.55 -3.93
C LYS A 5 7.01 12.25 -5.39
N VAL A 6 7.54 11.16 -5.94
CA VAL A 6 7.28 10.76 -7.33
C VAL A 6 5.80 10.42 -7.56
N LEU A 7 5.06 10.04 -6.55
CA LEU A 7 3.66 9.64 -6.68
C LEU A 7 2.73 10.81 -6.95
N LYS A 8 3.03 12.00 -6.44
CA LYS A 8 2.22 13.23 -6.61
C LYS A 8 0.73 13.02 -6.34
N VAL A 9 0.40 12.20 -5.35
CA VAL A 9 -0.99 11.95 -4.95
C VAL A 9 -1.39 12.91 -3.85
N GLN A 10 -2.65 13.36 -3.90
CA GLN A 10 -3.19 14.27 -2.88
C GLN A 10 -3.53 13.55 -1.59
N ASN A 11 -3.94 12.29 -1.70
CA ASN A 11 -4.30 11.45 -0.56
C ASN A 11 -3.49 10.15 -0.67
N PRO A 12 -2.74 9.76 0.36
CA PRO A 12 -2.00 8.50 0.36
C PRO A 12 -2.92 7.28 0.42
N ILE A 13 -4.21 7.46 0.70
CA ILE A 13 -5.18 6.37 0.64
C ILE A 13 -5.77 6.39 -0.76
N LEU A 14 -5.37 5.42 -1.59
CA LEU A 14 -5.69 5.38 -3.01
C LEU A 14 -7.00 4.64 -3.27
N THR A 15 -7.78 5.14 -4.22
CA THR A 15 -8.87 4.36 -4.82
C THR A 15 -8.28 3.29 -5.73
N SER A 16 -9.07 2.27 -6.08
CA SER A 16 -8.64 1.26 -7.04
C SER A 16 -8.39 1.87 -8.42
N THR A 17 -9.15 2.90 -8.80
CA THR A 17 -8.93 3.65 -10.04
C THR A 17 -7.58 4.36 -10.03
N ASP A 18 -7.23 5.02 -8.92
CA ASP A 18 -5.93 5.67 -8.76
C ASP A 18 -4.79 4.67 -8.90
N LEU A 19 -4.93 3.49 -8.29
CA LEU A 19 -3.91 2.45 -8.38
C LEU A 19 -3.75 1.95 -9.80
N LEU A 20 -4.86 1.75 -10.54
CA LEU A 20 -4.80 1.35 -11.95
C LEU A 20 -4.11 2.40 -12.80
N LYS A 21 -4.36 3.68 -12.56
CA LYS A 21 -3.66 4.77 -13.26
C LYS A 21 -2.16 4.70 -13.02
N ILE A 22 -1.74 4.41 -11.80
CA ILE A 22 -0.32 4.25 -11.47
C ILE A 22 0.27 3.04 -12.19
N LYS A 23 -0.42 1.88 -12.14
CA LYS A 23 0.04 0.63 -12.79
C LYS A 23 0.28 0.78 -14.28
N TYR A 24 -0.59 1.52 -14.96
CA TYR A 24 -0.58 1.63 -16.43
C TYR A 24 -0.11 2.99 -16.92
N MET A 25 0.50 3.77 -16.05
CA MET A 25 1.10 5.04 -16.38
C MET A 25 2.22 4.84 -17.41
N ASN A 26 2.10 5.52 -18.56
CA ASN A 26 3.11 5.47 -19.61
C ASN A 26 3.87 6.79 -19.66
N VAL A 27 4.65 7.05 -18.61
CA VAL A 27 5.44 8.26 -18.47
C VAL A 27 6.92 7.88 -18.49
N PRO A 28 7.74 8.47 -19.36
CA PRO A 28 9.19 8.21 -19.37
C PRO A 28 9.80 8.42 -17.97
N GLY A 29 10.62 7.49 -17.54
CA GLY A 29 11.25 7.52 -16.23
C GLY A 29 10.40 6.94 -15.09
N PHE A 30 9.18 6.48 -15.39
CA PHE A 30 8.31 5.81 -14.41
C PHE A 30 8.07 4.36 -14.82
N LYS A 31 8.53 3.44 -14.00
CA LYS A 31 8.28 2.02 -14.19
C LYS A 31 7.76 1.44 -12.89
N VAL A 32 6.63 0.72 -12.99
CA VAL A 32 5.94 0.14 -11.85
C VAL A 32 6.01 -1.37 -11.93
N ALA A 33 6.35 -2.02 -10.84
CA ALA A 33 6.30 -3.47 -10.72
C ALA A 33 5.40 -3.85 -9.55
N THR A 34 4.63 -4.92 -9.74
CA THR A 34 3.79 -5.48 -8.67
C THR A 34 4.45 -6.77 -8.17
N VAL A 35 4.58 -6.87 -6.86
CA VAL A 35 5.13 -8.05 -6.18
C VAL A 35 4.06 -8.61 -5.26
N SER A 36 3.67 -9.86 -5.47
CA SER A 36 2.72 -10.53 -4.59
C SER A 36 3.34 -10.82 -3.23
N ILE A 37 2.59 -10.57 -2.17
CA ILE A 37 2.99 -10.97 -0.81
C ILE A 37 2.24 -12.23 -0.35
N ASN A 38 1.56 -12.90 -1.26
CA ASN A 38 0.91 -14.19 -1.00
C ASN A 38 1.92 -15.31 -1.22
N TYR A 39 1.81 -16.37 -0.42
CA TYR A 39 2.70 -17.51 -0.53
C TYR A 39 1.95 -18.81 -0.23
N TYR A 40 2.50 -19.93 -0.69
CA TYR A 40 1.90 -21.25 -0.47
C TYR A 40 1.91 -21.62 1.00
N LYS A 41 0.80 -22.18 1.48
CA LYS A 41 0.63 -22.58 2.89
C LYS A 41 1.72 -23.53 3.41
N ASN A 42 2.32 -24.33 2.52
CA ASN A 42 3.38 -25.29 2.87
C ASN A 42 4.77 -24.67 2.87
N THR A 43 4.90 -23.38 2.57
CA THR A 43 6.16 -22.65 2.58
C THR A 43 6.27 -21.86 3.89
N SER A 44 7.48 -21.70 4.41
CA SER A 44 7.69 -20.91 5.62
C SER A 44 7.55 -19.41 5.33
N LEU A 45 7.17 -18.65 6.33
CA LEU A 45 7.09 -17.19 6.24
C LEU A 45 8.46 -16.58 5.87
N GLU A 46 9.53 -17.10 6.43
CA GLU A 46 10.90 -16.65 6.16
C GLU A 46 11.26 -16.79 4.68
N LYS A 47 10.95 -17.95 4.08
CA LYS A 47 11.18 -18.19 2.65
C LYS A 47 10.30 -17.27 1.78
N ALA A 48 9.08 -17.01 2.22
CA ALA A 48 8.18 -16.10 1.51
C ALA A 48 8.75 -14.68 1.48
N ILE A 49 9.27 -14.20 2.60
CA ILE A 49 9.90 -12.88 2.68
C ILE A 49 11.16 -12.82 1.81
N ASP A 50 11.99 -13.86 1.82
CA ASP A 50 13.18 -13.93 0.97
C ASP A 50 12.82 -13.85 -0.51
N ARG A 51 11.73 -14.52 -0.92
CA ARG A 51 11.23 -14.43 -2.29
C ARG A 51 10.81 -13.01 -2.65
N VAL A 52 10.13 -12.33 -1.74
CA VAL A 52 9.72 -10.93 -1.97
C VAL A 52 10.97 -10.06 -2.18
N PHE A 53 12.01 -10.23 -1.39
CA PHE A 53 13.26 -9.48 -1.57
C PHE A 53 13.88 -9.74 -2.94
N LEU A 54 13.90 -10.99 -3.41
CA LEU A 54 14.41 -11.33 -4.74
C LEU A 54 13.62 -10.64 -5.84
N GLU A 55 12.29 -10.63 -5.73
CA GLU A 55 11.42 -10.00 -6.73
C GLU A 55 11.58 -8.48 -6.73
N VAL A 56 11.75 -7.87 -5.56
CA VAL A 56 12.03 -6.44 -5.45
C VAL A 56 13.38 -6.11 -6.10
N ASP A 57 14.42 -6.91 -5.86
CA ASP A 57 15.72 -6.73 -6.50
C ASP A 57 15.65 -6.83 -8.02
N ARG A 58 14.91 -7.79 -8.54
CA ARG A 58 14.70 -7.93 -9.99
C ARG A 58 14.01 -6.71 -10.57
N ALA A 59 12.96 -6.25 -9.92
CA ALA A 59 12.22 -5.07 -10.35
C ALA A 59 13.15 -3.84 -10.38
N TYR A 60 13.96 -3.67 -9.35
CA TYR A 60 14.94 -2.58 -9.28
C TYR A 60 15.94 -2.65 -10.43
N LYS A 61 16.50 -3.83 -10.69
CA LYS A 61 17.45 -4.05 -11.81
C LYS A 61 16.80 -3.79 -13.17
N ASP A 62 15.51 -4.07 -13.29
CA ASP A 62 14.75 -3.80 -14.51
C ASP A 62 14.33 -2.34 -14.66
N GLY A 63 14.71 -1.49 -13.72
CA GLY A 63 14.45 -0.06 -13.79
C GLY A 63 13.18 0.42 -13.10
N ALA A 64 12.52 -0.44 -12.31
CA ALA A 64 11.35 -0.02 -11.55
C ALA A 64 11.73 1.04 -10.52
N ASN A 65 10.86 2.03 -10.34
CA ASN A 65 10.99 3.04 -9.30
C ASN A 65 9.76 3.08 -8.38
N ILE A 66 8.74 2.30 -8.71
CA ILE A 66 7.55 2.10 -7.87
C ILE A 66 7.32 0.60 -7.73
N ILE A 67 7.22 0.12 -6.51
CA ILE A 67 6.88 -1.27 -6.20
C ILE A 67 5.52 -1.29 -5.52
N ILE A 68 4.59 -2.07 -6.08
CA ILE A 68 3.30 -2.33 -5.43
C ILE A 68 3.40 -3.71 -4.78
N LEU A 69 3.33 -3.75 -3.44
CA LEU A 69 3.18 -4.99 -2.68
C LEU A 69 1.69 -5.30 -2.63
N SER A 70 1.28 -6.48 -3.08
CA SER A 70 -0.13 -6.81 -3.23
C SER A 70 -0.48 -8.17 -2.64
N ASP A 71 -1.60 -8.23 -1.91
CA ASP A 71 -2.17 -9.47 -1.42
C ASP A 71 -3.39 -9.93 -2.24
N ARG A 72 -3.66 -9.31 -3.38
CA ARG A 72 -4.78 -9.73 -4.24
C ARG A 72 -4.62 -11.17 -4.69
N ASP A 73 -5.76 -11.77 -5.02
CA ASP A 73 -5.84 -13.10 -5.60
C ASP A 73 -5.38 -14.23 -4.67
N VAL A 74 -5.65 -14.07 -3.37
CA VAL A 74 -5.49 -15.16 -2.40
C VAL A 74 -6.51 -16.26 -2.71
N ASP A 75 -6.02 -17.48 -2.81
CA ASP A 75 -6.85 -18.68 -2.99
C ASP A 75 -6.72 -19.63 -1.79
N GLU A 76 -7.30 -20.83 -1.90
CA GLU A 76 -7.29 -21.82 -0.83
C GLU A 76 -5.91 -22.40 -0.51
N TYR A 77 -4.94 -22.26 -1.43
CA TYR A 77 -3.57 -22.79 -1.28
C TYR A 77 -2.59 -21.76 -0.75
N HIS A 78 -2.98 -20.49 -0.70
CA HIS A 78 -2.12 -19.39 -0.33
C HIS A 78 -2.54 -18.74 0.98
N VAL A 79 -1.56 -18.15 1.64
CA VAL A 79 -1.75 -17.22 2.75
C VAL A 79 -0.98 -15.94 2.44
N THR A 80 -1.30 -14.88 3.15
CA THR A 80 -0.71 -13.56 2.93
C THR A 80 0.32 -13.28 4.02
N ILE A 81 1.48 -12.74 3.63
CA ILE A 81 2.39 -12.12 4.60
C ILE A 81 1.62 -10.96 5.25
N PRO A 82 1.56 -10.84 6.58
CA PRO A 82 0.89 -9.69 7.20
C PRO A 82 1.39 -8.38 6.62
N SER A 83 0.48 -7.49 6.27
CA SER A 83 0.81 -6.29 5.50
C SER A 83 1.86 -5.41 6.17
N LEU A 84 1.75 -5.21 7.48
CA LEU A 84 2.73 -4.42 8.23
C LEU A 84 4.12 -5.07 8.21
N LEU A 85 4.18 -6.39 8.33
CA LEU A 85 5.43 -7.14 8.24
C LEU A 85 6.04 -7.00 6.85
N ALA A 86 5.23 -7.15 5.79
CA ALA A 86 5.70 -7.02 4.41
C ALA A 86 6.29 -5.63 4.16
N VAL A 87 5.56 -4.59 4.52
CA VAL A 87 6.01 -3.20 4.33
C VAL A 87 7.28 -2.92 5.13
N SER A 88 7.30 -3.27 6.42
CA SER A 88 8.47 -3.00 7.27
C SER A 88 9.69 -3.80 6.83
N ALA A 89 9.52 -5.08 6.47
CA ALA A 89 10.63 -5.92 6.03
C ALA A 89 11.24 -5.39 4.73
N VAL A 90 10.41 -5.06 3.74
CA VAL A 90 10.88 -4.53 2.45
C VAL A 90 11.52 -3.14 2.65
N SER A 91 10.90 -2.27 3.43
CA SER A 91 11.45 -0.94 3.71
C SER A 91 12.84 -1.04 4.36
N GLN A 92 13.01 -1.89 5.37
CA GLN A 92 14.30 -2.11 6.02
C GLN A 92 15.32 -2.74 5.07
N TYR A 93 14.88 -3.68 4.22
CA TYR A 93 15.75 -4.27 3.22
C TYR A 93 16.27 -3.24 2.22
N LEU A 94 15.40 -2.33 1.77
CA LEU A 94 15.80 -1.25 0.86
C LEU A 94 16.78 -0.30 1.51
N ILE A 95 16.62 0.00 2.80
CA ILE A 95 17.57 0.83 3.55
C ILE A 95 18.93 0.13 3.63
N ARG A 96 18.95 -1.15 4.04
CA ARG A 96 20.19 -1.92 4.16
C ARG A 96 20.95 -2.04 2.85
N THR A 97 20.23 -2.15 1.75
CA THR A 97 20.83 -2.31 0.41
C THR A 97 20.97 -0.98 -0.33
N LYS A 98 20.75 0.14 0.34
CA LYS A 98 20.93 1.52 -0.18
C LYS A 98 20.06 1.82 -1.41
N LYS A 99 18.84 1.29 -1.44
CA LYS A 99 17.87 1.49 -2.53
C LYS A 99 16.67 2.32 -2.10
N SER A 100 16.58 2.73 -0.83
CA SER A 100 15.38 3.36 -0.27
C SER A 100 15.01 4.69 -0.92
N THR A 101 15.97 5.42 -1.48
CA THR A 101 15.70 6.68 -2.17
C THR A 101 15.25 6.47 -3.62
N ALA A 102 15.46 5.26 -4.17
CA ALA A 102 15.17 4.94 -5.56
C ALA A 102 13.81 4.29 -5.77
N LEU A 103 13.22 3.72 -4.73
CA LEU A 103 11.99 2.93 -4.81
C LEU A 103 10.92 3.46 -3.86
N ALA A 104 9.75 3.79 -4.42
CA ALA A 104 8.56 4.08 -3.64
C ALA A 104 7.75 2.80 -3.46
N LEU A 105 7.28 2.55 -2.23
CA LEU A 105 6.44 1.39 -1.92
C LEU A 105 4.98 1.80 -1.84
N ILE A 106 4.14 1.06 -2.56
CA ILE A 106 2.68 1.14 -2.46
C ILE A 106 2.19 -0.20 -1.94
N LEU A 107 1.20 -0.19 -1.05
CA LEU A 107 0.55 -1.40 -0.57
C LEU A 107 -0.86 -1.50 -1.13
N GLU A 108 -1.18 -2.62 -1.74
CA GLU A 108 -2.54 -3.01 -2.15
C GLU A 108 -2.96 -4.17 -1.26
N SER A 109 -3.87 -3.94 -0.30
CA SER A 109 -4.16 -4.94 0.73
C SER A 109 -5.60 -4.93 1.18
N ALA A 110 -6.08 -6.12 1.53
CA ALA A 110 -7.38 -6.34 2.15
C ALA A 110 -7.37 -6.04 3.66
N GLU A 111 -6.20 -5.99 4.30
CA GLU A 111 -6.12 -5.89 5.76
C GLU A 111 -6.48 -4.53 6.35
N PRO A 112 -5.98 -3.38 5.84
CA PRO A 112 -6.18 -2.10 6.53
C PRO A 112 -7.63 -1.63 6.42
N ARG A 113 -8.21 -1.25 7.56
CA ARG A 113 -9.61 -0.81 7.64
C ARG A 113 -9.80 0.44 8.48
N GLU A 114 -8.97 0.64 9.48
CA GLU A 114 -9.10 1.74 10.43
C GLU A 114 -7.83 2.56 10.52
N VAL A 115 -7.95 3.75 11.08
CA VAL A 115 -6.90 4.77 11.09
C VAL A 115 -5.54 4.25 11.56
N HIS A 116 -5.51 3.50 12.66
CA HIS A 116 -4.23 3.02 13.22
C HIS A 116 -3.51 2.04 12.29
N HIS A 117 -4.22 1.24 11.51
CA HIS A 117 -3.62 0.37 10.50
C HIS A 117 -2.89 1.20 9.44
N PHE A 118 -3.57 2.21 8.92
CA PHE A 118 -2.98 3.08 7.89
C PHE A 118 -1.81 3.88 8.43
N ALA A 119 -1.95 4.43 9.63
CA ALA A 119 -0.88 5.20 10.24
C ALA A 119 0.39 4.36 10.43
N ALA A 120 0.26 3.12 10.90
CA ALA A 120 1.40 2.21 11.06
C ALA A 120 2.05 1.88 9.73
N LEU A 121 1.26 1.56 8.70
CA LEU A 121 1.78 1.22 7.37
C LEU A 121 2.55 2.38 6.74
N LEU A 122 2.02 3.59 6.82
CA LEU A 122 2.71 4.79 6.33
C LEU A 122 3.97 5.06 7.16
N GLY A 123 3.90 4.88 8.47
CA GLY A 123 5.04 5.09 9.37
C GLY A 123 6.18 4.11 9.12
N TYR A 124 5.89 2.89 8.67
CA TYR A 124 6.91 1.88 8.39
C TYR A 124 7.40 1.86 6.95
N GLY A 125 6.92 2.74 6.10
CA GLY A 125 7.54 2.95 4.81
C GLY A 125 6.64 2.90 3.57
N ALA A 126 5.35 2.62 3.70
CA ALA A 126 4.44 2.73 2.56
C ALA A 126 4.23 4.20 2.19
N CYS A 127 4.32 4.51 0.92
CA CYS A 127 4.04 5.87 0.42
C CYS A 127 2.54 6.08 0.17
N ALA A 128 1.84 5.00 -0.18
CA ALA A 128 0.41 5.03 -0.43
C ALA A 128 -0.17 3.63 -0.20
N ILE A 129 -1.47 3.56 0.05
CA ILE A 129 -2.19 2.33 0.37
C ILE A 129 -3.50 2.30 -0.38
N ASN A 130 -3.78 1.20 -1.07
CA ASN A 130 -5.10 0.93 -1.63
C ASN A 130 -5.79 -0.14 -0.78
N PRO A 131 -6.74 0.24 0.09
CA PRO A 131 -7.49 -0.70 0.92
C PRO A 131 -8.68 -1.25 0.13
N TYR A 132 -8.40 -2.11 -0.85
CA TYR A 132 -9.41 -2.50 -1.83
C TYR A 132 -10.62 -3.21 -1.20
N LEU A 133 -10.41 -4.03 -0.15
CA LEU A 133 -11.54 -4.72 0.49
C LEU A 133 -12.41 -3.75 1.29
N ALA A 134 -11.82 -2.77 1.96
CA ALA A 134 -12.60 -1.73 2.64
C ALA A 134 -13.48 -0.97 1.65
N HIS A 135 -12.94 -0.61 0.49
CA HIS A 135 -13.70 0.06 -0.57
C HIS A 135 -14.80 -0.85 -1.14
N GLU A 136 -14.50 -2.13 -1.38
CA GLU A 136 -15.50 -3.10 -1.85
C GLU A 136 -16.62 -3.29 -0.83
N THR A 137 -16.32 -3.28 0.46
CA THR A 137 -17.30 -3.36 1.52
C THR A 137 -18.27 -2.18 1.49
N ILE A 138 -17.78 -0.98 1.21
CA ILE A 138 -18.64 0.20 1.00
C ILE A 138 -19.60 -0.05 -0.16
N GLY A 139 -19.10 -0.59 -1.28
CA GLY A 139 -19.93 -0.95 -2.42
C GLY A 139 -21.01 -1.96 -2.07
N GLN A 140 -20.70 -2.97 -1.28
CA GLN A 140 -21.67 -3.95 -0.81
C GLN A 140 -22.76 -3.32 0.06
N LEU A 141 -22.40 -2.42 0.95
CA LEU A 141 -23.39 -1.71 1.79
C LEU A 141 -24.36 -0.89 0.95
N ILE A 142 -23.86 -0.27 -0.11
CA ILE A 142 -24.72 0.48 -1.06
C ILE A 142 -25.65 -0.49 -1.81
N ASP A 143 -25.12 -1.59 -2.33
CA ASP A 143 -25.89 -2.57 -3.09
C ASP A 143 -26.96 -3.24 -2.24
N GLU A 144 -26.72 -3.43 -0.96
CA GLU A 144 -27.67 -4.01 0.00
C GLU A 144 -28.68 -2.98 0.55
N GLY A 145 -28.57 -1.73 0.14
CA GLY A 145 -29.46 -0.66 0.60
C GLY A 145 -29.19 -0.15 2.01
N LEU A 146 -28.05 -0.53 2.61
CA LEU A 146 -27.68 -0.13 3.96
C LEU A 146 -27.00 1.23 4.01
N LEU A 147 -26.52 1.72 2.86
CA LEU A 147 -25.91 3.03 2.70
C LEU A 147 -26.46 3.67 1.44
N ASP A 148 -27.21 4.77 1.60
CA ASP A 148 -27.79 5.51 0.47
C ASP A 148 -26.86 6.65 0.08
N LYS A 149 -25.89 6.33 -0.77
CA LYS A 149 -24.89 7.29 -1.22
C LYS A 149 -24.24 6.79 -2.50
N ASP A 150 -23.79 7.74 -3.34
CA ASP A 150 -22.96 7.39 -4.49
C ASP A 150 -21.67 6.70 -4.04
N TYR A 151 -21.29 5.62 -4.72
CA TYR A 151 -20.12 4.82 -4.36
C TYR A 151 -18.84 5.67 -4.33
N TYR A 152 -18.59 6.46 -5.36
CA TYR A 152 -17.38 7.28 -5.45
C TYR A 152 -17.32 8.33 -4.35
N ALA A 153 -18.44 8.96 -4.04
CA ALA A 153 -18.53 9.90 -2.94
C ALA A 153 -18.30 9.23 -1.58
N ALA A 154 -18.86 8.03 -1.38
CA ALA A 154 -18.69 7.27 -0.14
C ALA A 154 -17.23 6.85 0.07
N VAL A 155 -16.56 6.38 -0.98
CA VAL A 155 -15.13 6.00 -0.93
C VAL A 155 -14.28 7.23 -0.64
N GLU A 156 -14.54 8.34 -1.30
CA GLU A 156 -13.82 9.60 -1.05
C GLU A 156 -13.98 10.06 0.41
N ASP A 157 -15.20 10.00 0.94
CA ASP A 157 -15.46 10.35 2.34
C ASP A 157 -14.69 9.43 3.30
N TYR A 158 -14.67 8.14 3.02
CA TYR A 158 -13.91 7.17 3.80
C TYR A 158 -12.42 7.49 3.77
N ASP A 159 -11.85 7.69 2.59
CA ASP A 159 -10.42 7.98 2.43
C ASP A 159 -10.03 9.29 3.13
N ASN A 160 -10.88 10.32 3.01
CA ASN A 160 -10.65 11.59 3.69
C ASN A 160 -10.77 11.47 5.21
N ALA A 161 -11.70 10.67 5.70
CA ALA A 161 -11.83 10.42 7.14
C ALA A 161 -10.59 9.71 7.70
N ILE A 162 -10.06 8.73 6.97
CA ILE A 162 -8.81 8.04 7.34
C ILE A 162 -7.66 9.05 7.37
N LEU A 163 -7.50 9.85 6.33
CA LEU A 163 -6.43 10.86 6.26
C LEU A 163 -6.52 11.85 7.43
N ASN A 164 -7.71 12.36 7.71
CA ASN A 164 -7.93 13.27 8.84
C ASN A 164 -7.56 12.63 10.17
N GLY A 165 -7.89 11.35 10.35
CA GLY A 165 -7.52 10.58 11.54
C GLY A 165 -6.01 10.43 11.68
N ILE A 166 -5.30 10.16 10.58
CA ILE A 166 -3.84 10.05 10.57
C ILE A 166 -3.21 11.39 10.97
N VAL A 167 -3.69 12.48 10.42
CA VAL A 167 -3.19 13.83 10.75
C VAL A 167 -3.38 14.13 12.24
N LYS A 168 -4.51 13.78 12.83
CA LYS A 168 -4.77 13.95 14.26
C LYS A 168 -3.80 13.13 15.12
N ILE A 169 -3.53 11.88 14.75
CA ILE A 169 -2.58 11.03 15.45
C ILE A 169 -1.18 11.66 15.38
N ALA A 170 -0.74 12.07 14.20
CA ALA A 170 0.55 12.70 13.99
C ALA A 170 0.70 13.98 14.84
N SER A 171 -0.34 14.81 14.90
CA SER A 171 -0.36 16.03 15.70
C SER A 171 -0.20 15.73 17.20
N LYS A 172 -0.90 14.72 17.72
CA LYS A 172 -0.80 14.30 19.13
C LYS A 172 0.60 13.81 19.49
N MET A 173 1.29 13.18 18.53
CA MET A 173 2.64 12.67 18.73
C MET A 173 3.71 13.73 18.49
N GLY A 174 3.34 14.97 18.18
CA GLY A 174 4.27 16.05 17.90
C GLY A 174 4.93 15.97 16.52
N ILE A 175 4.36 15.17 15.63
CA ILE A 175 4.85 15.01 14.26
C ILE A 175 4.05 15.94 13.35
N SER A 176 4.74 16.81 12.59
CA SER A 176 4.08 17.87 11.83
C SER A 176 3.59 17.44 10.45
N THR A 177 4.05 16.29 9.93
CA THR A 177 3.65 15.78 8.61
C THR A 177 3.49 14.26 8.64
N ILE A 178 2.71 13.73 7.70
CA ILE A 178 2.53 12.28 7.54
C ILE A 178 3.86 11.60 7.22
N GLN A 179 4.72 12.24 6.42
CA GLN A 179 6.02 11.69 6.07
C GLN A 179 6.96 11.55 7.28
N SER A 180 6.75 12.34 8.31
CA SER A 180 7.51 12.24 9.55
C SER A 180 7.01 11.12 10.46
N TYR A 181 5.78 10.66 10.22
CA TYR A 181 5.14 9.60 10.97
C TYR A 181 5.80 8.25 10.72
#